data_04f7aa1b6178d15309b14f4bece25350
#
_entry.id   04f7aa1b6178d15309b14f4bece25350
#
_cell.length_a   1.000
_cell.length_b   1.000
_cell.length_c   1.000
_cell.angle_alpha   90.00
_cell.angle_beta   90.00
_cell.angle_gamma   90.00
#
_symmetry.space_group_name_H-M   'P 1'
#
loop_
_entity.id
_entity.type
_entity.pdbx_description
1 polymer ?
#
loop_
_entity_poly.entity_id
_entity_poly.type
_entity_poly.pdbx_seq_one_letter_code
_entity_poly.pdbx_strand_id
1 'polypeptide(L)'
;NKIQPIDASVAANALTITLSPTTLDFRSSSLSSGTVNTRTVGTAISLVVPSTATLGTINSVQNRLAVLAIDNAGTVELAVVNIAGGNDLSETGLISTTALSAASDSNAVIYSTTARTSVPYRVVGYVESTQATAGTWATAPSTIQGQGGQALAAMSSLGYGQTWQAVTGSRVSGTTYYNTTGKPISVLVGPSASGSTSATVIVGGATIIAVPSVSGVPPIIGPFVVSPGSSYSVTY
;
A
#
# COMPACT_ATOMS: atom_id res chain seq x y z
N ASN A 1 8.56 -24.05 -10.84
CA ASN A 1 8.19 -22.98 -9.92
C ASN A 1 6.87 -22.38 -10.39
N LYS A 2 5.77 -22.74 -9.72
CA LYS A 2 4.48 -22.08 -9.98
C LYS A 2 4.51 -20.71 -9.32
N ILE A 3 4.25 -19.67 -10.11
CA ILE A 3 3.88 -18.36 -9.60
C ILE A 3 2.57 -18.56 -8.82
N GLN A 4 2.47 -18.01 -7.61
CA GLN A 4 1.23 -18.11 -6.84
C GLN A 4 0.11 -17.43 -7.62
N PRO A 5 -0.84 -18.17 -8.17
CA PRO A 5 -1.89 -17.58 -8.99
C PRO A 5 -2.96 -16.98 -8.08
N ILE A 6 -3.06 -15.67 -8.08
CA ILE A 6 -4.19 -14.97 -7.47
C ILE A 6 -5.13 -14.44 -8.54
N ASP A 7 -6.40 -14.36 -8.22
CA ASP A 7 -7.43 -13.71 -9.00
C ASP A 7 -8.26 -12.80 -8.10
N ALA A 8 -8.96 -11.84 -8.70
CA ALA A 8 -9.83 -10.93 -7.97
C ALA A 8 -11.02 -10.51 -8.84
N SER A 9 -12.19 -10.52 -8.24
CA SER A 9 -13.43 -10.12 -8.90
C SER A 9 -14.30 -9.27 -7.97
N VAL A 10 -15.22 -8.53 -8.55
CA VAL A 10 -16.17 -7.71 -7.81
C VAL A 10 -17.59 -8.12 -8.13
N ALA A 11 -18.43 -8.22 -7.10
CA ALA A 11 -19.85 -8.50 -7.22
C ALA A 11 -20.58 -7.91 -6.01
N ALA A 12 -21.78 -7.36 -6.22
CA ALA A 12 -22.59 -6.76 -5.15
C ALA A 12 -21.80 -5.78 -4.25
N ASN A 13 -20.92 -4.97 -4.84
CA ASN A 13 -20.03 -4.03 -4.15
C ASN A 13 -19.06 -4.67 -3.16
N ALA A 14 -18.77 -5.96 -3.29
CA ALA A 14 -17.76 -6.70 -2.55
C ALA A 14 -16.62 -7.10 -3.47
N LEU A 15 -15.39 -7.16 -2.92
CA LEU A 15 -14.20 -7.64 -3.61
C LEU A 15 -13.87 -9.06 -3.14
N THR A 16 -13.86 -10.01 -4.04
CA THR A 16 -13.42 -11.38 -3.77
C THR A 16 -12.01 -11.59 -4.31
N ILE A 17 -11.09 -11.99 -3.45
CA ILE A 17 -9.71 -12.34 -3.80
C ILE A 17 -9.56 -13.85 -3.64
N THR A 18 -9.01 -14.51 -4.65
CA THR A 18 -8.88 -15.97 -4.69
C THR A 18 -7.42 -16.37 -4.91
N LEU A 19 -6.93 -17.33 -4.15
CA LEU A 19 -5.68 -18.05 -4.40
C LEU A 19 -6.00 -19.42 -4.95
N SER A 20 -5.53 -19.69 -6.16
CA SER A 20 -5.65 -21.02 -6.81
C SER A 20 -4.75 -22.07 -6.15
N PRO A 21 -4.97 -23.36 -6.41
CA PRO A 21 -4.15 -24.43 -5.85
C PRO A 21 -2.65 -24.20 -6.06
N THR A 22 -1.88 -24.28 -4.97
CA THR A 22 -0.44 -24.03 -4.98
C THR A 22 0.21 -24.65 -3.75
N THR A 23 1.54 -24.66 -3.71
CA THR A 23 2.34 -25.04 -2.53
C THR A 23 3.14 -23.83 -2.06
N LEU A 24 3.10 -23.55 -0.77
CA LEU A 24 3.75 -22.41 -0.14
C LEU A 24 4.63 -22.88 1.02
N ASP A 25 5.80 -22.27 1.12
CA ASP A 25 6.72 -22.45 2.23
C ASP A 25 6.57 -21.31 3.22
N PHE A 26 6.26 -21.60 4.46
CA PHE A 26 6.17 -20.66 5.56
C PHE A 26 7.33 -20.83 6.52
N ARG A 27 7.76 -19.75 7.14
CA ARG A 27 8.65 -19.82 8.28
C ARG A 27 7.96 -20.56 9.46
N SER A 28 8.75 -21.00 10.44
CA SER A 28 8.20 -21.48 11.71
C SER A 28 7.44 -20.38 12.46
N SER A 29 6.40 -20.74 13.19
CA SER A 29 5.74 -19.85 14.17
C SER A 29 6.65 -19.49 15.35
N SER A 30 7.76 -20.24 15.56
CA SER A 30 8.81 -19.85 16.50
C SER A 30 9.86 -19.01 15.79
N LEU A 31 10.08 -17.77 16.26
CA LEU A 31 11.07 -16.86 15.67
C LEU A 31 12.52 -17.35 15.87
N SER A 32 12.76 -18.23 16.83
CA SER A 32 14.05 -18.85 17.09
C SER A 32 14.33 -20.13 16.28
N SER A 33 13.35 -20.61 15.50
CA SER A 33 13.50 -21.81 14.67
C SER A 33 13.71 -21.48 13.21
N GLY A 34 14.68 -22.11 12.56
CA GLY A 34 14.90 -22.08 11.11
C GLY A 34 14.06 -23.08 10.31
N THR A 35 13.13 -23.77 10.94
CA THR A 35 12.28 -24.79 10.27
C THR A 35 11.36 -24.12 9.26
N VAL A 36 11.27 -24.72 8.08
CA VAL A 36 10.32 -24.34 7.03
C VAL A 36 9.12 -25.29 7.08
N ASN A 37 7.93 -24.71 7.04
CA ASN A 37 6.66 -25.44 6.98
C ASN A 37 6.08 -25.34 5.57
N THR A 38 6.14 -26.41 4.81
CA THR A 38 5.51 -26.47 3.47
C THR A 38 4.03 -26.79 3.62
N ARG A 39 3.17 -25.99 2.98
CA ARG A 39 1.70 -26.17 2.96
C ARG A 39 1.20 -26.28 1.54
N THR A 40 0.30 -27.22 1.29
CA THR A 40 -0.35 -27.40 -0.01
C THR A 40 -1.79 -26.91 0.08
N VAL A 41 -2.11 -25.95 -0.77
CA VAL A 41 -3.48 -25.48 -1.04
C VAL A 41 -4.02 -26.35 -2.16
N GLY A 42 -4.79 -27.38 -1.84
CA GLY A 42 -5.29 -28.36 -2.83
C GLY A 42 -6.51 -27.86 -3.62
N THR A 43 -7.30 -26.96 -3.03
CA THR A 43 -8.45 -26.32 -3.65
C THR A 43 -8.31 -24.81 -3.51
N ALA A 44 -8.88 -24.04 -4.44
CA ALA A 44 -8.85 -22.59 -4.37
C ALA A 44 -9.48 -22.09 -3.06
N ILE A 45 -8.83 -21.10 -2.43
CA ILE A 45 -9.33 -20.44 -1.23
C ILE A 45 -9.59 -18.97 -1.54
N SER A 46 -10.61 -18.38 -0.91
CA SER A 46 -11.03 -17.01 -1.18
C SER A 46 -11.19 -16.19 0.09
N LEU A 47 -10.96 -14.90 -0.04
CA LEU A 47 -11.25 -13.86 0.95
C LEU A 47 -12.22 -12.86 0.34
N VAL A 48 -13.31 -12.56 1.01
CA VAL A 48 -14.30 -11.59 0.57
C VAL A 48 -14.17 -10.32 1.42
N VAL A 49 -13.80 -9.22 0.78
CA VAL A 49 -13.88 -7.88 1.38
C VAL A 49 -15.32 -7.40 1.20
N PRO A 50 -16.10 -7.26 2.27
CA PRO A 50 -17.51 -6.92 2.16
C PRO A 50 -17.71 -5.47 1.68
N SER A 51 -18.89 -5.19 1.17
CA SER A 51 -19.33 -3.82 0.91
C SER A 51 -19.18 -2.97 2.18
N THR A 52 -18.81 -1.72 2.02
CA THR A 52 -18.49 -0.71 3.05
C THR A 52 -17.14 -0.86 3.73
N ALA A 53 -16.48 -2.02 3.70
CA ALA A 53 -15.12 -2.19 4.17
C ALA A 53 -14.16 -1.40 3.28
N THR A 54 -13.66 -0.27 3.75
CA THR A 54 -12.78 0.60 2.95
C THR A 54 -11.34 0.13 2.91
N LEU A 55 -10.88 -0.63 3.90
CA LEU A 55 -9.47 -0.98 4.11
C LEU A 55 -8.55 0.26 4.08
N GLY A 56 -9.05 1.42 4.49
CA GLY A 56 -8.34 2.69 4.41
C GLY A 56 -8.07 3.18 2.99
N THR A 57 -8.83 2.72 1.99
CA THR A 57 -8.78 3.24 0.62
C THR A 57 -9.46 4.60 0.54
N ILE A 58 -9.14 5.37 -0.49
CA ILE A 58 -9.62 6.75 -0.68
C ILE A 58 -10.40 6.82 -1.98
N ASN A 59 -11.47 7.63 -1.99
CA ASN A 59 -12.31 7.85 -3.16
C ASN A 59 -11.48 8.30 -4.37
N SER A 60 -11.70 7.66 -5.51
CA SER A 60 -11.08 7.98 -6.80
C SER A 60 -9.55 7.97 -6.80
N VAL A 61 -8.91 7.35 -5.80
CA VAL A 61 -7.46 7.19 -5.71
C VAL A 61 -7.10 5.72 -5.93
N GLN A 62 -6.06 5.47 -6.73
CA GLN A 62 -5.53 4.12 -6.90
C GLN A 62 -4.92 3.66 -5.59
N ASN A 63 -5.42 2.54 -5.07
CA ASN A 63 -4.92 1.88 -3.89
C ASN A 63 -4.33 0.53 -4.26
N ARG A 64 -3.36 0.07 -3.48
CA ARG A 64 -2.76 -1.24 -3.65
C ARG A 64 -2.98 -2.07 -2.39
N LEU A 65 -3.61 -3.22 -2.56
CA LEU A 65 -3.87 -4.19 -1.51
C LEU A 65 -2.91 -5.36 -1.68
N ALA A 66 -2.04 -5.58 -0.70
CA ALA A 66 -1.22 -6.80 -0.66
C ALA A 66 -2.09 -7.97 -0.22
N VAL A 67 -1.93 -9.09 -0.90
CA VAL A 67 -2.60 -10.36 -0.59
C VAL A 67 -1.60 -11.28 0.10
N LEU A 68 -1.96 -11.72 1.27
CA LEU A 68 -1.13 -12.57 2.11
C LEU A 68 -1.79 -13.95 2.26
N ALA A 69 -0.97 -14.98 2.22
CA ALA A 69 -1.33 -16.30 2.74
C ALA A 69 -0.78 -16.40 4.17
N ILE A 70 -1.58 -16.87 5.11
CA ILE A 70 -1.19 -17.08 6.50
C ILE A 70 -1.27 -18.57 6.84
N ASP A 71 -0.31 -19.08 7.62
CA ASP A 71 -0.31 -20.47 8.13
C ASP A 71 -0.94 -20.51 9.52
N ASN A 72 -2.20 -20.85 9.60
CA ASN A 72 -2.90 -21.07 10.84
C ASN A 72 -2.78 -22.54 11.25
N ALA A 73 -1.69 -22.89 11.94
CA ALA A 73 -1.41 -24.22 12.48
C ALA A 73 -1.60 -25.35 11.43
N GLY A 74 -1.19 -25.12 10.19
CA GLY A 74 -1.28 -26.08 9.10
C GLY A 74 -2.37 -25.79 8.08
N THR A 75 -3.31 -24.91 8.39
CA THR A 75 -4.34 -24.46 7.45
C THR A 75 -3.93 -23.14 6.83
N VAL A 76 -3.92 -23.07 5.51
CA VAL A 76 -3.65 -21.83 4.78
C VAL A 76 -4.93 -21.01 4.67
N GLU A 77 -4.87 -19.76 5.09
CA GLU A 77 -5.95 -18.78 4.97
C GLU A 77 -5.44 -17.53 4.23
N LEU A 78 -6.35 -16.71 3.71
CA LEU A 78 -5.99 -15.43 3.10
C LEU A 78 -6.16 -14.27 4.06
N ALA A 79 -5.28 -13.29 3.89
CA ALA A 79 -5.40 -11.98 4.50
C ALA A 79 -5.10 -10.89 3.48
N VAL A 80 -5.57 -9.68 3.75
CA VAL A 80 -5.40 -8.50 2.92
C VAL A 80 -4.98 -7.31 3.76
N VAL A 81 -4.13 -6.47 3.18
CA VAL A 81 -3.71 -5.21 3.80
C VAL A 81 -3.48 -4.14 2.74
N ASN A 82 -3.87 -2.92 3.04
CA ASN A 82 -3.52 -1.78 2.21
C ASN A 82 -2.07 -1.37 2.49
N ILE A 83 -1.21 -1.39 1.46
CA ILE A 83 0.21 -1.07 1.62
C ILE A 83 0.47 0.39 2.01
N ALA A 84 -0.50 1.29 1.85
CA ALA A 84 -0.40 2.67 2.30
C ALA A 84 -0.26 2.80 3.83
N GLY A 85 -0.60 1.75 4.59
CA GLY A 85 -0.48 1.72 6.05
C GLY A 85 0.94 1.46 6.57
N GLY A 86 1.91 1.17 5.69
CA GLY A 86 3.32 1.01 6.07
C GLY A 86 3.64 -0.26 6.85
N ASN A 87 2.80 -1.30 6.76
CA ASN A 87 3.07 -2.58 7.41
C ASN A 87 4.35 -3.21 6.88
N ASP A 88 5.13 -3.82 7.77
CA ASP A 88 6.28 -4.63 7.39
C ASP A 88 5.83 -5.96 6.77
N LEU A 89 6.07 -6.11 5.49
CA LEU A 89 5.73 -7.30 4.70
C LEU A 89 7.00 -8.07 4.27
N SER A 90 8.09 -7.96 5.02
CA SER A 90 9.38 -8.61 4.73
C SER A 90 9.37 -10.14 4.91
N GLU A 91 8.31 -10.71 5.46
CA GLU A 91 8.16 -12.14 5.77
C GLU A 91 9.16 -12.68 6.82
N THR A 92 9.88 -11.79 7.50
CA THR A 92 10.87 -12.15 8.53
C THR A 92 10.26 -12.30 9.91
N GLY A 93 9.06 -11.75 10.13
CA GLY A 93 8.32 -11.77 11.37
C GLY A 93 7.08 -12.66 11.34
N LEU A 94 6.24 -12.50 12.34
CA LEU A 94 4.88 -13.03 12.43
C LEU A 94 3.92 -11.86 12.37
N ILE A 95 2.71 -12.09 11.86
CA ILE A 95 1.66 -11.07 11.81
C ILE A 95 0.47 -11.46 12.67
N SER A 96 -0.25 -10.46 13.14
CA SER A 96 -1.58 -10.61 13.70
C SER A 96 -2.60 -9.96 12.77
N THR A 97 -3.79 -10.55 12.68
CA THR A 97 -4.85 -10.07 11.81
C THR A 97 -6.10 -9.75 12.62
N THR A 98 -6.91 -8.83 12.09
CA THR A 98 -8.24 -8.52 12.61
C THR A 98 -9.30 -9.16 11.72
N ALA A 99 -10.41 -9.58 12.30
CA ALA A 99 -11.53 -10.13 11.53
C ALA A 99 -12.10 -9.09 10.58
N LEU A 100 -12.20 -9.45 9.31
CA LEU A 100 -12.76 -8.60 8.27
C LEU A 100 -14.27 -8.43 8.48
N SER A 101 -14.72 -7.20 8.43
CA SER A 101 -16.12 -6.81 8.58
C SER A 101 -16.45 -5.60 7.71
N ALA A 102 -17.71 -5.24 7.62
CA ALA A 102 -18.17 -4.04 6.92
C ALA A 102 -17.59 -2.73 7.49
N ALA A 103 -17.07 -2.76 8.72
CA ALA A 103 -16.41 -1.63 9.40
C ALA A 103 -14.88 -1.65 9.32
N SER A 104 -14.30 -2.52 8.49
CA SER A 104 -12.84 -2.58 8.30
C SER A 104 -12.36 -1.39 7.47
N ASP A 105 -11.85 -0.35 8.12
CA ASP A 105 -11.56 0.96 7.52
C ASP A 105 -10.12 1.44 7.65
N SER A 106 -9.23 0.65 8.26
CA SER A 106 -7.84 1.05 8.50
C SER A 106 -6.89 0.49 7.44
N ASN A 107 -6.00 1.32 6.93
CA ASN A 107 -4.88 0.90 6.09
C ASN A 107 -3.72 0.27 6.89
N ALA A 108 -3.64 0.52 8.18
CA ALA A 108 -2.58 -0.01 9.06
C ALA A 108 -2.89 -1.40 9.62
N VAL A 109 -4.07 -1.96 9.34
CA VAL A 109 -4.53 -3.25 9.87
C VAL A 109 -4.52 -4.30 8.78
N ILE A 110 -3.99 -5.47 9.11
CA ILE A 110 -4.08 -6.66 8.26
C ILE A 110 -5.39 -7.39 8.61
N TYR A 111 -6.20 -7.64 7.61
CA TYR A 111 -7.53 -8.26 7.78
C TYR A 111 -7.57 -9.68 7.19
N SER A 112 -8.22 -10.60 7.89
CA SER A 112 -8.52 -11.95 7.44
C SER A 112 -9.95 -12.34 7.82
N THR A 113 -10.48 -13.43 7.33
CA THR A 113 -11.85 -13.87 7.66
C THR A 113 -12.04 -14.01 9.16
N THR A 114 -11.06 -14.54 9.86
CA THR A 114 -11.06 -14.69 11.33
C THR A 114 -9.77 -14.10 11.88
N ALA A 115 -9.85 -13.34 12.96
CA ALA A 115 -8.66 -12.78 13.62
C ALA A 115 -7.65 -13.86 13.98
N ARG A 116 -6.37 -13.59 13.72
CA ARG A 116 -5.25 -14.48 14.03
C ARG A 116 -4.18 -13.73 14.80
N THR A 117 -3.45 -14.43 15.65
CA THR A 117 -2.39 -13.84 16.46
C THR A 117 -1.07 -14.53 16.17
N SER A 118 -0.04 -13.74 15.83
CA SER A 118 1.34 -14.21 15.67
C SER A 118 1.48 -15.40 14.74
N VAL A 119 0.91 -15.31 13.53
CA VAL A 119 0.94 -16.38 12.52
C VAL A 119 2.01 -16.10 11.46
N PRO A 120 2.68 -17.13 10.93
CA PRO A 120 3.55 -17.03 9.76
C PRO A 120 2.75 -16.63 8.52
N TYR A 121 3.40 -15.90 7.60
CA TYR A 121 2.75 -15.45 6.39
C TYR A 121 3.68 -15.43 5.18
N ARG A 122 3.10 -15.40 3.99
CA ARG A 122 3.75 -15.15 2.71
C ARG A 122 2.95 -14.12 1.94
N VAL A 123 3.62 -13.20 1.28
CA VAL A 123 3.01 -12.33 0.29
C VAL A 123 2.81 -13.12 -0.99
N VAL A 124 1.57 -13.34 -1.39
CA VAL A 124 1.22 -14.13 -2.58
C VAL A 124 0.87 -13.26 -3.78
N GLY A 125 0.71 -11.97 -3.58
CA GLY A 125 0.48 -11.01 -4.65
C GLY A 125 -0.10 -9.71 -4.16
N TYR A 126 -0.66 -8.95 -5.09
CA TYR A 126 -1.38 -7.71 -4.80
C TYR A 126 -2.43 -7.42 -5.86
N VAL A 127 -3.38 -6.60 -5.50
CA VAL A 127 -4.37 -6.03 -6.42
C VAL A 127 -4.33 -4.51 -6.36
N GLU A 128 -4.41 -3.86 -7.52
CA GLU A 128 -4.59 -2.41 -7.61
C GLU A 128 -6.04 -2.11 -7.94
N SER A 129 -6.63 -1.22 -7.18
CA SER A 129 -8.04 -0.86 -7.30
C SER A 129 -8.23 0.64 -7.16
N THR A 130 -9.11 1.19 -7.99
CA THR A 130 -9.58 2.57 -7.91
C THR A 130 -11.10 2.55 -7.87
N GLN A 131 -11.67 2.91 -6.74
CA GLN A 131 -13.12 2.95 -6.56
C GLN A 131 -13.59 4.40 -6.49
N ALA A 132 -14.70 4.73 -7.15
CA ALA A 132 -15.29 6.07 -7.08
C ALA A 132 -15.66 6.43 -5.62
N THR A 133 -16.14 5.45 -4.87
CA THR A 133 -16.43 5.56 -3.44
C THR A 133 -15.69 4.45 -2.70
N ALA A 134 -14.87 4.79 -1.73
CA ALA A 134 -14.16 3.82 -0.89
C ALA A 134 -15.16 2.88 -0.20
N GLY A 135 -14.84 1.59 -0.19
CA GLY A 135 -15.73 0.55 0.36
C GLY A 135 -16.86 0.11 -0.58
N THR A 136 -17.06 0.79 -1.73
CA THR A 136 -17.97 0.33 -2.78
C THR A 136 -17.15 -0.33 -3.88
N TRP A 137 -16.93 -1.64 -3.77
CA TRP A 137 -16.10 -2.43 -4.69
C TRP A 137 -16.88 -2.74 -5.97
N ALA A 138 -17.18 -1.69 -6.76
CA ALA A 138 -17.97 -1.80 -7.99
C ALA A 138 -17.09 -1.91 -9.25
N THR A 139 -15.87 -1.35 -9.21
CA THR A 139 -14.94 -1.40 -10.33
C THR A 139 -13.93 -2.54 -10.12
N ALA A 140 -13.79 -3.41 -11.10
CA ALA A 140 -12.81 -4.49 -11.07
C ALA A 140 -11.39 -3.94 -10.88
N PRO A 141 -10.50 -4.66 -10.15
CA PRO A 141 -9.11 -4.26 -10.02
C PRO A 141 -8.44 -4.04 -11.37
N SER A 142 -7.67 -2.96 -11.48
CA SER A 142 -6.92 -2.62 -12.71
C SER A 142 -5.69 -3.50 -12.90
N THR A 143 -5.16 -4.04 -11.80
CA THR A 143 -4.01 -4.95 -11.80
C THR A 143 -4.26 -6.06 -10.79
N ILE A 144 -4.01 -7.29 -11.21
CA ILE A 144 -3.98 -8.47 -10.36
C ILE A 144 -2.64 -9.15 -10.61
N GLN A 145 -1.82 -9.25 -9.57
CA GLN A 145 -0.45 -9.74 -9.73
C GLN A 145 -0.11 -10.75 -8.64
N GLY A 146 0.11 -12.00 -9.05
CA GLY A 146 0.59 -13.06 -8.18
C GLY A 146 2.12 -13.07 -8.12
N GLN A 147 2.70 -12.46 -7.10
CA GLN A 147 4.16 -12.40 -6.90
C GLN A 147 4.50 -12.46 -5.41
N GLY A 148 5.69 -12.95 -5.08
CA GLY A 148 6.20 -12.96 -3.71
C GLY A 148 6.59 -11.57 -3.18
N GLY A 149 6.89 -11.50 -1.87
CA GLY A 149 7.12 -10.26 -1.14
C GLY A 149 8.26 -9.40 -1.68
N GLN A 150 9.34 -9.99 -2.18
CA GLN A 150 10.46 -9.23 -2.78
C GLN A 150 10.03 -8.44 -4.02
N ALA A 151 9.21 -9.05 -4.87
CA ALA A 151 8.69 -8.36 -6.05
C ALA A 151 7.76 -7.21 -5.66
N LEU A 152 6.92 -7.41 -4.62
CA LEU A 152 6.07 -6.35 -4.07
C LEU A 152 6.91 -5.19 -3.52
N ALA A 153 7.97 -5.48 -2.78
CA ALA A 153 8.89 -4.46 -2.27
C ALA A 153 9.57 -3.67 -3.40
N ALA A 154 10.04 -4.35 -4.44
CA ALA A 154 10.63 -3.70 -5.62
C ALA A 154 9.63 -2.79 -6.34
N MET A 155 8.39 -3.22 -6.48
CA MET A 155 7.32 -2.45 -7.13
C MET A 155 6.86 -1.25 -6.28
N SER A 156 7.13 -1.26 -4.99
CA SER A 156 6.88 -0.12 -4.10
C SER A 156 8.03 0.89 -4.09
N SER A 157 9.11 0.65 -4.85
CA SER A 157 10.24 1.55 -4.93
C SER A 157 9.90 2.83 -5.71
N LEU A 158 10.63 3.91 -5.36
CA LEU A 158 10.56 5.17 -6.09
C LEU A 158 10.96 4.97 -7.56
N GLY A 159 10.17 5.53 -8.47
CA GLY A 159 10.42 5.47 -9.93
C GLY A 159 9.80 4.27 -10.64
N TYR A 160 9.51 3.16 -9.96
CA TYR A 160 8.91 2.00 -10.61
C TYR A 160 7.45 2.27 -11.03
N GLY A 161 7.20 2.25 -12.34
CA GLY A 161 5.86 2.51 -12.89
C GLY A 161 5.31 3.91 -12.58
N GLN A 162 6.19 4.89 -12.31
CA GLN A 162 5.84 6.28 -12.05
C GLN A 162 6.25 7.16 -13.22
N THR A 163 5.44 8.18 -13.49
CA THR A 163 5.73 9.23 -14.47
C THR A 163 5.60 10.60 -13.81
N TRP A 164 6.34 11.57 -14.32
CA TRP A 164 6.20 12.95 -13.87
C TRP A 164 4.81 13.50 -14.24
N GLN A 165 4.16 14.11 -13.26
CA GLN A 165 2.86 14.73 -13.41
C GLN A 165 2.98 16.23 -13.09
N ALA A 166 2.56 17.08 -14.03
CA ALA A 166 2.45 18.50 -13.77
C ALA A 166 1.19 18.81 -12.97
N VAL A 167 1.37 19.10 -11.68
CA VAL A 167 0.25 19.38 -10.75
C VAL A 167 0.21 20.84 -10.28
N THR A 168 0.95 21.72 -10.91
CA THR A 168 1.08 23.14 -10.52
C THR A 168 -0.27 23.82 -10.35
N GLY A 169 -1.22 23.60 -11.27
CA GLY A 169 -2.56 24.22 -11.20
C GLY A 169 -3.46 23.70 -10.08
N SER A 170 -3.08 22.63 -9.42
CA SER A 170 -3.86 22.01 -8.33
C SER A 170 -3.11 22.00 -6.99
N ARG A 171 -2.06 22.80 -6.86
CA ARG A 171 -1.29 22.94 -5.62
C ARG A 171 -1.21 24.41 -5.20
N VAL A 172 -1.45 24.64 -3.90
CA VAL A 172 -1.47 25.98 -3.30
C VAL A 172 -0.39 26.04 -2.22
N SER A 173 0.36 27.14 -2.18
CA SER A 173 1.37 27.42 -1.15
C SER A 173 0.75 27.32 0.26
N GLY A 174 1.46 26.68 1.18
CA GLY A 174 1.03 26.49 2.57
C GLY A 174 -0.03 25.40 2.79
N THR A 175 -0.60 24.83 1.74
CA THR A 175 -1.59 23.76 1.86
C THR A 175 -0.91 22.42 2.08
N THR A 176 -1.46 21.63 3.01
CA THR A 176 -0.97 20.26 3.27
C THR A 176 -1.63 19.27 2.32
N TYR A 177 -0.81 18.48 1.65
CA TYR A 177 -1.20 17.37 0.78
C TYR A 177 -0.69 16.05 1.33
N TYR A 178 -1.28 14.96 0.91
CA TYR A 178 -0.89 13.60 1.33
C TYR A 178 -0.49 12.76 0.13
N ASN A 179 0.54 11.93 0.32
CA ASN A 179 0.88 10.91 -0.66
C ASN A 179 -0.06 9.71 -0.49
N THR A 180 -1.09 9.63 -1.33
CA THR A 180 -2.10 8.57 -1.31
C THR A 180 -1.85 7.50 -2.37
N THR A 181 -0.66 7.47 -2.99
CA THR A 181 -0.37 6.56 -4.12
C THR A 181 0.07 5.16 -3.70
N GLY A 182 0.25 4.91 -2.40
CA GLY A 182 0.78 3.63 -1.91
C GLY A 182 2.26 3.37 -2.29
N LYS A 183 2.95 4.36 -2.90
CA LYS A 183 4.38 4.32 -3.27
C LYS A 183 5.06 5.61 -2.80
N PRO A 184 6.37 5.61 -2.53
CA PRO A 184 7.10 6.86 -2.39
C PRO A 184 6.94 7.70 -3.66
N ILE A 185 6.76 9.01 -3.51
CA ILE A 185 6.75 9.94 -4.64
C ILE A 185 7.91 10.92 -4.51
N SER A 186 8.42 11.36 -5.65
CA SER A 186 9.37 12.47 -5.72
C SER A 186 8.61 13.74 -6.11
N VAL A 187 8.78 14.80 -5.33
CA VAL A 187 8.15 16.09 -5.58
C VAL A 187 9.22 17.11 -5.93
N LEU A 188 9.07 17.73 -7.08
CA LEU A 188 9.91 18.85 -7.53
C LEU A 188 9.06 20.11 -7.56
N VAL A 189 9.54 21.18 -6.95
CA VAL A 189 8.82 22.45 -6.94
C VAL A 189 9.67 23.52 -7.58
N GLY A 190 9.17 24.06 -8.69
CA GLY A 190 9.71 25.24 -9.36
C GLY A 190 8.94 26.48 -8.93
N PRO A 191 9.58 27.62 -8.74
CA PRO A 191 8.91 28.86 -8.45
C PRO A 191 8.16 29.36 -9.68
N SER A 192 6.98 29.90 -9.46
CA SER A 192 6.21 30.60 -10.51
C SER A 192 6.30 32.11 -10.40
N ALA A 193 7.03 32.63 -9.44
CA ALA A 193 7.07 34.09 -9.15
C ALA A 193 8.46 34.68 -9.40
N SER A 194 8.48 35.83 -10.04
CA SER A 194 9.64 36.76 -10.07
C SER A 194 9.71 37.46 -8.71
N GLY A 195 10.71 37.17 -7.89
CA GLY A 195 10.91 37.84 -6.62
C GLY A 195 11.73 37.03 -5.62
N SER A 196 12.16 37.70 -4.56
CA SER A 196 12.87 37.09 -3.43
C SER A 196 11.85 36.48 -2.50
N THR A 197 11.71 35.18 -2.53
CA THR A 197 10.84 34.46 -1.58
C THR A 197 11.67 33.41 -0.83
N SER A 198 11.43 33.31 0.47
CA SER A 198 11.89 32.12 1.23
C SER A 198 10.98 30.94 0.91
N ALA A 199 11.51 29.73 0.99
CA ALA A 199 10.70 28.53 0.81
C ALA A 199 10.93 27.55 1.95
N THR A 200 9.86 26.96 2.44
CA THR A 200 9.90 25.94 3.48
C THR A 200 9.17 24.70 3.00
N VAL A 201 9.81 23.54 3.12
CA VAL A 201 9.22 22.22 2.83
C VAL A 201 9.07 21.44 4.12
N ILE A 202 7.85 20.98 4.38
CA ILE A 202 7.52 20.13 5.51
C ILE A 202 7.07 18.78 4.96
N VAL A 203 7.63 17.69 5.46
CA VAL A 203 7.23 16.32 5.13
C VAL A 203 7.01 15.54 6.42
N GLY A 204 5.85 14.88 6.56
CA GLY A 204 5.51 14.13 7.76
C GLY A 204 5.53 14.95 9.06
N GLY A 205 5.29 16.27 8.96
CA GLY A 205 5.36 17.21 10.08
C GLY A 205 6.77 17.76 10.38
N ALA A 206 7.82 17.26 9.71
CA ALA A 206 9.19 17.75 9.89
C ALA A 206 9.58 18.73 8.76
N THR A 207 10.22 19.85 9.12
CA THR A 207 10.83 20.75 8.15
C THR A 207 12.09 20.11 7.59
N ILE A 208 12.08 19.75 6.30
CA ILE A 208 13.23 19.11 5.63
C ILE A 208 14.07 20.07 4.80
N ILE A 209 13.48 21.16 4.33
CA ILE A 209 14.16 22.21 3.56
C ILE A 209 13.66 23.56 4.06
N ALA A 210 14.58 24.46 4.33
CA ALA A 210 14.32 25.88 4.55
C ALA A 210 15.32 26.69 3.74
N VAL A 211 14.85 27.36 2.70
CA VAL A 211 15.67 28.19 1.82
C VAL A 211 15.38 29.66 2.13
N PRO A 212 16.39 30.45 2.55
CA PRO A 212 16.20 31.87 2.78
C PRO A 212 15.96 32.63 1.45
N SER A 213 15.32 33.76 1.53
CA SER A 213 15.16 34.65 0.36
C SER A 213 16.49 35.19 -0.14
N VAL A 214 16.73 35.08 -1.44
CA VAL A 214 17.86 35.73 -2.12
C VAL A 214 17.28 36.68 -3.15
N SER A 215 17.74 37.92 -3.11
CA SER A 215 17.22 38.97 -4.00
C SER A 215 17.37 38.59 -5.48
N GLY A 216 16.25 38.58 -6.20
CA GLY A 216 16.21 38.34 -7.65
C GLY A 216 16.35 36.90 -8.09
N VAL A 217 16.49 35.92 -7.15
CA VAL A 217 16.62 34.52 -7.48
C VAL A 217 15.50 33.74 -6.79
N PRO A 218 14.55 33.19 -7.54
CA PRO A 218 13.54 32.32 -6.95
C PRO A 218 14.15 30.96 -6.57
N PRO A 219 13.84 30.42 -5.40
CA PRO A 219 14.40 29.15 -4.97
C PRO A 219 13.82 27.99 -5.80
N ILE A 220 14.70 27.21 -6.43
CA ILE A 220 14.33 25.88 -6.93
C ILE A 220 14.45 24.93 -5.77
N ILE A 221 13.35 24.32 -5.38
CA ILE A 221 13.35 23.26 -4.38
C ILE A 221 13.58 21.96 -5.12
N GLY A 222 14.77 21.38 -4.95
CA GLY A 222 15.16 20.10 -5.53
C GLY A 222 14.20 18.99 -5.14
N PRO A 223 14.24 17.87 -5.82
CA PRO A 223 13.31 16.78 -5.54
C PRO A 223 13.47 16.30 -4.09
N PHE A 224 12.34 16.19 -3.38
CA PHE A 224 12.26 15.55 -2.08
C PHE A 224 11.28 14.37 -2.15
N VAL A 225 11.53 13.36 -1.32
CA VAL A 225 10.74 12.13 -1.31
C VAL A 225 9.68 12.21 -0.22
N VAL A 226 8.45 11.82 -0.57
CA VAL A 226 7.32 11.70 0.35
C VAL A 226 6.91 10.24 0.44
N SER A 227 7.03 9.65 1.61
CA SER A 227 6.63 8.25 1.85
C SER A 227 5.13 8.05 1.67
N PRO A 228 4.66 6.82 1.38
CA PRO A 228 3.24 6.51 1.35
C PRO A 228 2.54 6.94 2.66
N GLY A 229 1.35 7.52 2.55
CA GLY A 229 0.58 8.02 3.70
C GLY A 229 1.11 9.31 4.35
N SER A 230 2.35 9.74 4.04
CA SER A 230 2.91 10.96 4.62
C SER A 230 2.31 12.23 4.01
N SER A 231 2.22 13.25 4.85
CA SER A 231 1.86 14.60 4.41
C SER A 231 3.06 15.36 3.85
N TYR A 232 2.79 16.34 2.99
CA TYR A 232 3.78 17.34 2.60
C TYR A 232 3.13 18.70 2.34
N SER A 233 3.87 19.76 2.59
CA SER A 233 3.50 21.12 2.22
C SER A 233 4.72 21.89 1.80
N VAL A 234 4.50 22.89 0.94
CA VAL A 234 5.52 23.86 0.51
C VAL A 234 4.95 25.26 0.70
N THR A 235 5.67 26.09 1.42
CA THR A 235 5.30 27.48 1.67
C THR A 235 6.36 28.38 1.03
N TYR A 236 5.89 29.40 0.31
CA TYR A 236 6.69 30.46 -0.26
C TYR A 236 6.38 31.78 0.42
#